data_753251857b7741635a099cd3981791d3
#
_entry.id   753251857b7741635a099cd3981791d3
#
_cell.length_a   1.000
_cell.length_b   1.000
_cell.length_c   1.000
_cell.angle_alpha   90.00
_cell.angle_beta   90.00
_cell.angle_gamma   90.00
#
_symmetry.space_group_name_H-M   'P 1'
#
loop_
_entity.id
_entity.type
_entity.pdbx_description
1 polymer ?
#
loop_
_entity_poly.entity_id
_entity_poly.type
_entity_poly.pdbx_seq_one_letter_code
_entity_poly.pdbx_strand_id
1 'polypeptide(L)'
;MYLVFYQTIIMKQNTTQKRNKQKNNKSYRRKFSKEHYESGNGMMTSIWGPGLWHSLHTISFNYPVLPTKQQKKQYYDFFLSLQHVIPCGKCRDNFKTNLKDVPFSMSVMESRYTFSKYVYDFHEHINKMLNKKSGLTYEMVRDRYEMFRARCNNDKTTEIGCVHPFSGIKTKCILRVIPQDDNIVSLDIDNKCFSSQI
;
A
#
# COMPACT_ATOMS: atom_id res chain seq x y z
N MET A 1 -8.37 13.87 -0.23
CA MET A 1 -7.50 13.64 -1.41
C MET A 1 -6.89 12.25 -1.24
N TYR A 2 -7.42 11.32 -1.98
CA TYR A 2 -7.14 9.90 -1.84
C TYR A 2 -5.70 9.60 -2.23
N LEU A 3 -5.09 8.65 -1.49
CA LEU A 3 -3.88 8.01 -1.93
C LEU A 3 -4.08 7.55 -3.37
N VAL A 4 -3.38 8.18 -4.30
CA VAL A 4 -3.39 7.83 -5.73
C VAL A 4 -2.70 6.48 -5.99
N PHE A 5 -2.51 5.71 -4.94
CA PHE A 5 -2.21 4.30 -5.04
C PHE A 5 -3.41 3.50 -5.55
N TYR A 6 -4.59 4.09 -5.42
CA TYR A 6 -5.85 3.54 -5.89
C TYR A 6 -6.34 4.42 -7.01
N GLN A 7 -6.14 3.95 -8.19
CA GLN A 7 -6.83 4.25 -9.41
C GLN A 7 -7.86 5.37 -9.39
N THR A 8 -7.71 6.22 -10.34
CA THR A 8 -8.75 6.98 -11.03
C THR A 8 -10.15 6.38 -10.83
N ILE A 9 -10.84 6.82 -9.78
CA ILE A 9 -12.28 6.69 -9.74
C ILE A 9 -12.80 7.86 -10.56
N ILE A 10 -13.27 7.57 -11.76
CA ILE A 10 -14.00 8.49 -12.60
C ILE A 10 -15.28 8.85 -11.84
N MET A 11 -15.38 10.09 -11.37
CA MET A 11 -16.66 10.65 -10.91
C MET A 11 -17.57 10.81 -12.14
N LYS A 12 -18.48 9.88 -12.33
CA LYS A 12 -19.68 10.12 -13.14
C LYS A 12 -20.77 10.61 -12.21
N GLN A 13 -21.29 11.79 -12.57
CA GLN A 13 -22.39 12.43 -11.89
C GLN A 13 -23.64 11.54 -11.87
N ASN A 14 -24.32 11.54 -10.73
CA ASN A 14 -25.57 10.82 -10.48
C ASN A 14 -26.68 11.26 -11.42
N THR A 15 -27.17 10.34 -12.21
CA THR A 15 -28.55 10.38 -12.71
C THR A 15 -29.32 9.24 -12.05
N THR A 16 -30.25 9.64 -11.21
CA THR A 16 -31.14 8.76 -10.46
C THR A 16 -32.07 8.01 -11.41
N GLN A 17 -31.82 6.74 -11.66
CA GLN A 17 -32.82 5.83 -12.20
C GLN A 17 -33.15 4.76 -11.14
N LYS A 18 -34.40 4.80 -10.66
CA LYS A 18 -34.99 3.74 -9.84
C LYS A 18 -35.05 2.44 -10.65
N ARG A 19 -34.18 1.46 -10.31
CA ARG A 19 -34.30 0.09 -10.82
C ARG A 19 -34.94 -0.80 -9.79
N ASN A 20 -36.05 -1.44 -10.20
CA ASN A 20 -36.75 -2.50 -9.48
C ASN A 20 -35.78 -3.63 -9.11
N LYS A 21 -35.63 -3.89 -7.82
CA LYS A 21 -34.87 -5.01 -7.29
C LYS A 21 -35.67 -6.28 -7.40
N GLN A 22 -35.47 -7.07 -8.43
CA GLN A 22 -35.75 -8.51 -8.36
C GLN A 22 -34.61 -9.18 -7.59
N LYS A 23 -34.94 -9.69 -6.39
CA LYS A 23 -34.03 -10.49 -5.58
C LYS A 23 -33.82 -11.88 -6.23
N ASN A 24 -32.79 -12.03 -7.04
CA ASN A 24 -32.26 -13.35 -7.39
C ASN A 24 -31.12 -13.70 -6.43
N ASN A 25 -31.46 -14.31 -5.29
CA ASN A 25 -30.52 -14.95 -4.40
C ASN A 25 -29.98 -16.26 -5.02
N LYS A 26 -29.18 -16.17 -6.07
CA LYS A 26 -28.28 -17.27 -6.45
C LYS A 26 -26.96 -17.07 -5.71
N SER A 27 -26.74 -17.85 -4.66
CA SER A 27 -25.42 -17.96 -4.04
C SER A 27 -24.43 -18.46 -5.10
N TYR A 28 -23.59 -17.55 -5.59
CA TYR A 28 -22.49 -17.88 -6.48
C TYR A 28 -21.40 -18.62 -5.67
N ARG A 29 -21.60 -19.90 -5.39
CA ARG A 29 -20.50 -20.79 -5.01
C ARG A 29 -19.68 -21.05 -6.28
N ARG A 30 -18.70 -20.21 -6.58
CA ARG A 30 -17.64 -20.56 -7.53
C ARG A 30 -16.93 -21.79 -6.99
N LYS A 31 -17.12 -22.93 -7.62
CA LYS A 31 -16.29 -24.10 -7.38
C LYS A 31 -14.95 -23.83 -8.07
N PHE A 32 -13.91 -23.59 -7.28
CA PHE A 32 -12.55 -23.59 -7.81
C PHE A 32 -12.16 -25.02 -8.14
N SER A 33 -11.67 -25.26 -9.37
CA SER A 33 -11.17 -26.56 -9.77
C SER A 33 -9.76 -26.79 -9.23
N LYS A 34 -9.30 -28.04 -9.29
CA LYS A 34 -7.92 -28.40 -8.93
C LYS A 34 -6.90 -27.61 -9.77
N GLU A 35 -7.16 -27.46 -11.07
CA GLU A 35 -6.33 -26.72 -12.01
C GLU A 35 -6.21 -25.24 -11.60
N HIS A 36 -7.29 -24.61 -11.10
CA HIS A 36 -7.23 -23.24 -10.58
C HIS A 36 -6.34 -23.13 -9.35
N TYR A 37 -6.45 -24.08 -8.43
CA TYR A 37 -5.67 -24.11 -7.20
C TYR A 37 -4.17 -24.35 -7.48
N GLU A 38 -3.86 -25.23 -8.43
CA GLU A 38 -2.49 -25.60 -8.80
C GLU A 38 -1.87 -24.64 -9.84
N SER A 39 -2.63 -23.64 -10.33
CA SER A 39 -2.11 -22.70 -11.31
C SER A 39 -0.97 -21.84 -10.75
N GLY A 40 0.12 -21.69 -11.50
CA GLY A 40 1.24 -20.83 -11.15
C GLY A 40 1.03 -19.34 -11.49
N ASN A 41 -0.17 -18.95 -11.93
CA ASN A 41 -0.45 -17.60 -12.44
C ASN A 41 -0.40 -16.51 -11.35
N GLY A 42 -0.55 -16.91 -10.08
CA GLY A 42 -0.54 -16.00 -8.95
C GLY A 42 -1.86 -15.26 -8.73
N MET A 43 -1.80 -14.20 -7.94
CA MET A 43 -2.96 -13.44 -7.49
C MET A 43 -3.10 -12.13 -8.28
N MET A 44 -4.32 -11.64 -8.40
CA MET A 44 -4.63 -10.38 -9.09
C MET A 44 -3.91 -9.19 -8.45
N THR A 45 -3.06 -8.51 -9.20
CA THR A 45 -2.25 -7.36 -8.73
C THR A 45 -3.12 -6.23 -8.18
N SER A 46 -4.32 -6.01 -8.73
CA SER A 46 -5.27 -5.03 -8.25
C SER A 46 -5.74 -5.27 -6.80
N ILE A 47 -5.67 -6.51 -6.33
CA ILE A 47 -6.10 -6.89 -4.98
C ILE A 47 -4.96 -6.70 -3.96
N TRP A 48 -3.78 -7.26 -4.23
CA TRP A 48 -2.68 -7.26 -3.26
C TRP A 48 -1.71 -6.08 -3.44
N GLY A 49 -1.57 -5.55 -4.66
CA GLY A 49 -0.55 -4.55 -4.99
C GLY A 49 -0.65 -3.28 -4.15
N PRO A 50 -1.86 -2.67 -4.02
CA PRO A 50 -2.02 -1.47 -3.20
C PRO A 50 -1.63 -1.69 -1.74
N GLY A 51 -2.05 -2.81 -1.13
CA GLY A 51 -1.69 -3.15 0.25
C GLY A 51 -0.19 -3.37 0.42
N LEU A 52 0.47 -4.01 -0.54
CA LEU A 52 1.92 -4.18 -0.52
C LEU A 52 2.64 -2.83 -0.59
N TRP A 53 2.27 -1.94 -1.51
CA TRP A 53 2.87 -0.60 -1.60
C TRP A 53 2.68 0.20 -0.32
N HIS A 54 1.47 0.17 0.25
CA HIS A 54 1.22 0.81 1.54
C HIS A 54 2.15 0.27 2.63
N SER A 55 2.32 -1.04 2.70
CA SER A 55 3.21 -1.69 3.66
C SER A 55 4.68 -1.30 3.45
N LEU A 56 5.15 -1.29 2.19
CA LEU A 56 6.52 -0.91 1.86
C LEU A 56 6.82 0.55 2.23
N HIS A 57 5.91 1.47 1.94
CA HIS A 57 6.04 2.86 2.35
C HIS A 57 6.04 2.99 3.88
N THR A 58 5.11 2.32 4.57
CA THR A 58 5.06 2.34 6.04
C THR A 58 6.38 1.85 6.65
N ILE A 59 6.92 0.74 6.14
CA ILE A 59 8.20 0.17 6.57
C ILE A 59 9.34 1.15 6.32
N SER A 60 9.41 1.76 5.13
CA SER A 60 10.49 2.66 4.76
C SER A 60 10.46 3.98 5.55
N PHE A 61 9.29 4.55 5.80
CA PHE A 61 9.15 5.75 6.65
C PHE A 61 9.36 5.45 8.14
N ASN A 62 9.28 4.18 8.56
CA ASN A 62 9.65 3.76 9.91
C ASN A 62 11.09 3.23 10.03
N TYR A 63 11.85 3.20 8.95
CA TYR A 63 13.25 2.80 8.98
C TYR A 63 14.06 3.64 9.98
N PRO A 64 15.05 3.09 10.71
CA PRO A 64 15.86 3.86 11.64
C PRO A 64 16.53 5.08 10.99
N VAL A 65 16.60 6.20 11.72
CA VAL A 65 17.31 7.39 11.24
C VAL A 65 18.81 7.12 11.16
N LEU A 66 19.35 6.42 12.16
CA LEU A 66 20.75 5.98 12.26
C LEU A 66 20.76 4.45 12.36
N PRO A 67 20.68 3.72 11.24
CA PRO A 67 20.60 2.28 11.24
C PRO A 67 21.93 1.62 11.58
N THR A 68 21.90 0.58 12.38
CA THR A 68 23.07 -0.31 12.58
C THR A 68 23.39 -1.11 11.33
N LYS A 69 24.60 -1.67 11.23
CA LYS A 69 24.98 -2.55 10.12
C LYS A 69 24.02 -3.74 9.95
N GLN A 70 23.57 -4.32 11.06
CA GLN A 70 22.62 -5.43 11.06
C GLN A 70 21.25 -4.99 10.52
N GLN A 71 20.73 -3.84 10.96
CA GLN A 71 19.47 -3.31 10.46
C GLN A 71 19.54 -3.01 8.97
N LYS A 72 20.63 -2.36 8.50
CA LYS A 72 20.85 -2.13 7.06
C LYS A 72 20.72 -3.43 6.28
N LYS A 73 21.38 -4.50 6.72
CA LYS A 73 21.34 -5.81 6.05
C LYS A 73 19.94 -6.41 6.07
N GLN A 74 19.24 -6.38 7.21
CA GLN A 74 17.91 -6.98 7.34
C GLN A 74 16.88 -6.31 6.40
N TYR A 75 16.85 -4.99 6.33
CA TYR A 75 15.94 -4.28 5.45
C TYR A 75 16.34 -4.42 3.98
N TYR A 76 17.62 -4.47 3.69
CA TYR A 76 18.13 -4.73 2.35
C TYR A 76 17.70 -6.11 1.84
N ASP A 77 17.94 -7.15 2.62
CA ASP A 77 17.56 -8.53 2.29
C ASP A 77 16.03 -8.66 2.15
N PHE A 78 15.27 -8.03 3.05
CA PHE A 78 13.81 -7.99 2.98
C PHE A 78 13.33 -7.39 1.65
N PHE A 79 13.83 -6.23 1.27
CA PHE A 79 13.39 -5.58 0.02
C PHE A 79 13.77 -6.41 -1.21
N LEU A 80 14.97 -6.95 -1.25
CA LEU A 80 15.40 -7.82 -2.34
C LEU A 80 14.60 -9.12 -2.41
N SER A 81 14.16 -9.67 -1.28
CA SER A 81 13.37 -10.91 -1.28
C SER A 81 12.05 -10.78 -2.04
N LEU A 82 11.51 -9.57 -2.18
CA LEU A 82 10.27 -9.31 -2.90
C LEU A 82 10.30 -9.83 -4.34
N GLN A 83 11.44 -9.78 -5.02
CA GLN A 83 11.61 -10.32 -6.37
C GLN A 83 11.32 -11.82 -6.48
N HIS A 84 11.25 -12.53 -5.35
CA HIS A 84 10.99 -13.98 -5.29
C HIS A 84 9.60 -14.32 -4.74
N VAL A 85 9.02 -13.45 -3.90
CA VAL A 85 7.82 -13.77 -3.13
C VAL A 85 6.56 -13.00 -3.55
N ILE A 86 6.67 -11.95 -4.36
CA ILE A 86 5.50 -11.24 -4.88
C ILE A 86 4.54 -12.25 -5.53
N PRO A 87 3.22 -12.24 -5.17
CA PRO A 87 2.28 -13.30 -5.55
C PRO A 87 1.79 -13.17 -7.01
N CYS A 88 2.71 -12.96 -7.94
CA CYS A 88 2.47 -12.87 -9.38
C CYS A 88 3.79 -13.11 -10.12
N GLY A 89 3.86 -14.14 -10.94
CA GLY A 89 5.07 -14.53 -11.67
C GLY A 89 5.63 -13.39 -12.54
N LYS A 90 4.78 -12.83 -13.41
CA LYS A 90 5.15 -11.68 -14.26
C LYS A 90 5.59 -10.46 -13.45
N CYS A 91 4.98 -10.24 -12.26
CA CYS A 91 5.37 -9.12 -11.41
C CYS A 91 6.76 -9.34 -10.79
N ARG A 92 7.14 -10.58 -10.47
CA ARG A 92 8.50 -10.91 -10.01
C ARG A 92 9.54 -10.62 -11.09
N ASP A 93 9.25 -10.98 -12.32
CA ASP A 93 10.17 -10.73 -13.44
C ASP A 93 10.29 -9.23 -13.73
N ASN A 94 9.18 -8.51 -13.73
CA ASN A 94 9.18 -7.05 -13.84
C ASN A 94 9.94 -6.40 -12.68
N PHE A 95 9.79 -6.89 -11.44
CA PHE A 95 10.51 -6.37 -10.29
C PHE A 95 12.03 -6.51 -10.46
N LYS A 96 12.51 -7.67 -10.94
CA LYS A 96 13.93 -7.90 -11.27
C LYS A 96 14.43 -6.93 -12.34
N THR A 97 13.62 -6.67 -13.37
CA THR A 97 13.96 -5.72 -14.43
C THR A 97 14.03 -4.30 -13.88
N ASN A 98 13.03 -3.89 -13.11
CA ASN A 98 12.99 -2.57 -12.50
C ASN A 98 14.14 -2.32 -11.52
N LEU A 99 14.64 -3.36 -10.83
CA LEU A 99 15.85 -3.25 -10.00
C LEU A 99 17.12 -2.98 -10.81
N LYS A 100 17.15 -3.30 -12.12
CA LYS A 100 18.26 -2.93 -13.02
C LYS A 100 18.15 -1.48 -13.46
N ASP A 101 16.92 -1.00 -13.70
CA ASP A 101 16.66 0.37 -14.13
C ASP A 101 16.83 1.37 -12.98
N VAL A 102 16.44 0.97 -11.76
CA VAL A 102 16.58 1.73 -10.51
C VAL A 102 17.37 0.88 -9.53
N PRO A 103 18.70 0.92 -9.56
CA PRO A 103 19.56 0.01 -8.80
C PRO A 103 19.37 0.16 -7.28
N PHE A 104 19.16 -0.97 -6.60
CA PHE A 104 19.06 -1.05 -5.16
C PHE A 104 20.38 -1.51 -4.56
N SER A 105 21.08 -0.63 -3.87
CA SER A 105 22.39 -0.89 -3.28
C SER A 105 22.40 -0.59 -1.80
N MET A 106 23.46 -0.99 -1.09
CA MET A 106 23.61 -0.72 0.34
C MET A 106 23.64 0.77 0.68
N SER A 107 23.98 1.66 -0.27
CA SER A 107 23.90 3.10 -0.07
C SER A 107 22.48 3.61 0.18
N VAL A 108 21.47 2.92 -0.35
CA VAL A 108 20.05 3.21 -0.07
C VAL A 108 19.73 3.03 1.40
N MET A 109 20.47 2.17 2.10
CA MET A 109 20.26 1.85 3.53
C MET A 109 20.93 2.82 4.50
N GLU A 110 21.49 3.93 4.05
CA GLU A 110 22.25 4.85 4.92
C GLU A 110 21.37 5.56 5.95
N SER A 111 20.12 5.86 5.61
CA SER A 111 19.21 6.57 6.51
C SER A 111 17.75 6.31 6.15
N ARG A 112 16.84 6.71 7.05
CA ARG A 112 15.39 6.72 6.76
C ARG A 112 15.08 7.51 5.49
N TYR A 113 15.72 8.65 5.29
CA TYR A 113 15.51 9.48 4.11
C TYR A 113 15.89 8.73 2.83
N THR A 114 17.08 8.16 2.76
CA THR A 114 17.56 7.48 1.55
C THR A 114 16.70 6.27 1.20
N PHE A 115 16.28 5.49 2.19
CA PHE A 115 15.44 4.31 1.94
C PHE A 115 14.00 4.70 1.58
N SER A 116 13.37 5.62 2.29
CA SER A 116 11.99 6.03 1.96
C SER A 116 11.92 6.77 0.62
N LYS A 117 12.93 7.56 0.29
CA LYS A 117 13.04 8.21 -1.02
C LYS A 117 13.19 7.19 -2.14
N TYR A 118 14.03 6.17 -1.94
CA TYR A 118 14.18 5.08 -2.90
C TYR A 118 12.85 4.33 -3.14
N VAL A 119 12.13 3.96 -2.08
CA VAL A 119 10.84 3.27 -2.21
C VAL A 119 9.83 4.13 -2.98
N TYR A 120 9.83 5.45 -2.75
CA TYR A 120 9.01 6.38 -3.51
C TYR A 120 9.42 6.42 -5.00
N ASP A 121 10.70 6.59 -5.29
CA ASP A 121 11.20 6.67 -6.66
C ASP A 121 10.95 5.37 -7.44
N PHE A 122 11.15 4.23 -6.78
CA PHE A 122 10.90 2.92 -7.35
C PHE A 122 9.40 2.71 -7.66
N HIS A 123 8.51 3.19 -6.78
CA HIS A 123 7.08 3.16 -7.03
C HIS A 123 6.68 4.07 -8.20
N GLU A 124 7.22 5.29 -8.28
CA GLU A 124 6.97 6.20 -9.39
C GLU A 124 7.52 5.68 -10.71
N HIS A 125 8.67 4.99 -10.69
CA HIS A 125 9.19 4.29 -11.87
C HIS A 125 8.19 3.24 -12.38
N ILE A 126 7.63 2.43 -11.49
CA ILE A 126 6.61 1.44 -11.85
C ILE A 126 5.30 2.11 -12.32
N ASN A 127 4.88 3.19 -11.68
CA ASN A 127 3.73 3.97 -12.14
C ASN A 127 3.95 4.47 -13.57
N LYS A 128 5.11 5.02 -13.86
CA LYS A 128 5.48 5.50 -15.21
C LYS A 128 5.45 4.36 -16.23
N MET A 129 6.02 3.20 -15.91
CA MET A 129 5.99 1.99 -16.75
C MET A 129 4.54 1.55 -17.05
N LEU A 130 3.63 1.72 -16.10
CA LEU A 130 2.22 1.38 -16.24
C LEU A 130 1.36 2.53 -16.81
N ASN A 131 1.97 3.60 -17.30
CA ASN A 131 1.31 4.82 -17.77
C ASN A 131 0.36 5.45 -16.72
N LYS A 132 0.71 5.31 -15.44
CA LYS A 132 -0.01 5.92 -14.31
C LYS A 132 0.74 7.15 -13.83
N LYS A 133 -0.01 8.13 -13.33
CA LYS A 133 0.53 9.35 -12.70
C LYS A 133 -0.02 9.45 -11.29
N SER A 134 0.85 9.45 -10.28
CA SER A 134 0.43 9.66 -8.90
C SER A 134 0.04 11.12 -8.64
N GLY A 135 0.71 12.06 -9.28
CA GLY A 135 0.59 13.49 -9.01
C GLY A 135 1.10 13.89 -7.63
N LEU A 136 1.85 13.01 -6.95
CA LEU A 136 2.36 13.23 -5.61
C LEU A 136 3.87 13.42 -5.63
N THR A 137 4.37 14.43 -4.91
CA THR A 137 5.80 14.57 -4.63
C THR A 137 6.21 13.66 -3.47
N TYR A 138 7.52 13.45 -3.32
CA TYR A 138 8.05 12.71 -2.16
C TYR A 138 7.62 13.36 -0.84
N GLU A 139 7.67 14.69 -0.74
CA GLU A 139 7.29 15.43 0.45
C GLU A 139 5.82 15.21 0.81
N MET A 140 4.93 15.23 -0.18
CA MET A 140 3.51 14.95 0.03
C MET A 140 3.28 13.52 0.53
N VAL A 141 4.02 12.54 0.03
CA VAL A 141 3.96 11.16 0.50
C VAL A 141 4.53 11.04 1.90
N ARG A 142 5.71 11.63 2.15
CA ARG A 142 6.33 11.66 3.49
C ARG A 142 5.37 12.21 4.53
N ASP A 143 4.79 13.38 4.29
CA ASP A 143 3.94 14.07 5.26
C ASP A 143 2.70 13.24 5.60
N ARG A 144 2.14 12.50 4.61
CA ARG A 144 1.04 11.55 4.86
C ARG A 144 1.46 10.40 5.75
N TYR A 145 2.63 9.80 5.51
CA TYR A 145 3.08 8.67 6.34
C TYR A 145 3.53 9.12 7.73
N GLU A 146 4.04 10.35 7.88
CA GLU A 146 4.32 10.92 9.20
C GLU A 146 3.04 11.10 10.05
N MET A 147 1.86 11.33 9.43
CA MET A 147 0.58 11.35 10.16
C MET A 147 0.21 9.99 10.78
N PHE A 148 0.75 8.89 10.27
CA PHE A 148 0.54 7.55 10.83
C PHE A 148 1.51 7.21 11.96
N ARG A 149 2.41 8.11 12.31
CA ARG A 149 3.38 7.86 13.38
C ARG A 149 2.70 7.75 14.73
N ALA A 150 3.02 6.66 15.42
CA ALA A 150 2.43 6.35 16.71
C ALA A 150 3.41 6.55 17.86
N ARG A 151 2.88 6.72 19.07
CA ARG A 151 3.63 6.61 20.31
C ARG A 151 3.48 5.20 20.84
N CYS A 152 4.61 4.59 21.20
CA CYS A 152 4.61 3.38 22.01
C CYS A 152 4.63 3.80 23.46
N ASN A 153 3.47 3.86 24.10
CA ASN A 153 3.38 4.15 25.53
C ASN A 153 3.68 2.90 26.32
N ASN A 154 4.56 3.04 27.34
CA ASN A 154 4.82 2.01 28.33
C ASN A 154 3.72 1.96 29.41
N ASP A 155 2.68 2.76 29.29
CA ASP A 155 1.54 2.78 30.22
C ASP A 155 0.75 1.48 30.11
N LYS A 156 0.79 0.71 31.19
CA LYS A 156 0.23 -0.63 31.36
C LYS A 156 -1.32 -0.68 31.36
N THR A 157 -2.00 0.41 30.98
CA THR A 157 -3.38 0.56 31.43
C THR A 157 -4.46 0.03 30.52
N THR A 158 -4.27 -0.26 29.20
CA THR A 158 -5.36 -0.94 28.45
C THR A 158 -5.03 -1.45 27.05
N GLU A 159 -4.04 -0.91 26.33
CA GLU A 159 -3.62 -1.43 25.02
C GLU A 159 -2.10 -1.52 24.98
N ILE A 160 -1.58 -2.72 24.75
CA ILE A 160 -0.15 -2.96 24.57
C ILE A 160 0.18 -2.68 23.11
N GLY A 161 1.09 -1.72 22.84
CA GLY A 161 1.60 -1.44 21.50
C GLY A 161 1.52 0.03 21.08
N CYS A 162 1.85 0.28 19.81
CA CYS A 162 1.90 1.62 19.21
C CYS A 162 0.51 2.02 18.66
N VAL A 163 -0.46 2.22 19.53
CA VAL A 163 -1.87 2.48 19.17
C VAL A 163 -2.30 3.94 19.36
N HIS A 164 -1.47 4.76 19.98
CA HIS A 164 -1.73 6.20 20.12
C HIS A 164 -1.01 6.99 19.01
N PRO A 165 -1.67 7.93 18.34
CA PRO A 165 -1.01 8.77 17.35
C PRO A 165 0.01 9.68 18.04
N PHE A 166 1.11 9.98 17.34
CA PHE A 166 2.10 10.95 17.81
C PHE A 166 1.50 12.35 17.91
N SER A 167 0.65 12.70 16.92
CA SER A 167 -0.12 13.92 16.87
C SER A 167 -1.54 13.63 16.39
N GLY A 168 -2.51 14.46 16.79
CA GLY A 168 -3.90 14.32 16.36
C GLY A 168 -4.71 13.31 17.20
N ILE A 169 -5.82 12.85 16.63
CA ILE A 169 -6.80 11.96 17.25
C ILE A 169 -6.59 10.54 16.75
N LYS A 170 -6.74 9.53 17.64
CA LYS A 170 -6.73 8.12 17.26
C LYS A 170 -7.81 7.83 16.22
N THR A 171 -7.40 7.29 15.06
CA THR A 171 -8.29 6.98 13.94
C THR A 171 -8.08 5.55 13.48
N LYS A 172 -9.08 5.00 12.80
CA LYS A 172 -9.01 3.68 12.18
C LYS A 172 -9.11 3.84 10.67
N CYS A 173 -8.21 3.18 9.95
CA CYS A 173 -8.33 3.00 8.51
C CYS A 173 -8.92 1.61 8.24
N ILE A 174 -9.90 1.53 7.36
CA ILE A 174 -10.53 0.28 6.94
C ILE A 174 -10.21 0.06 5.48
N LEU A 175 -9.48 -1.01 5.17
CA LEU A 175 -9.28 -1.48 3.81
C LEU A 175 -10.38 -2.49 3.47
N ARG A 176 -11.17 -2.19 2.46
CA ARG A 176 -12.21 -3.09 1.94
C ARG A 176 -11.76 -3.68 0.61
N VAL A 177 -11.87 -4.99 0.48
CA VAL A 177 -11.71 -5.68 -0.80
C VAL A 177 -13.10 -5.87 -1.38
N ILE A 178 -13.39 -5.15 -2.48
CA ILE A 178 -14.69 -5.18 -3.14
C ILE A 178 -14.52 -5.52 -4.62
N PRO A 179 -15.53 -6.11 -5.28
CA PRO A 179 -15.53 -6.33 -6.72
C PRO A 179 -15.33 -5.03 -7.49
N GLN A 180 -14.65 -5.11 -8.62
CA GLN A 180 -14.28 -3.95 -9.44
C GLN A 180 -15.50 -3.19 -9.97
N ASP A 181 -16.63 -3.89 -10.14
CA ASP A 181 -17.87 -3.34 -10.69
C ASP A 181 -18.77 -2.66 -9.64
N ASP A 182 -18.39 -2.73 -8.37
CA ASP A 182 -19.12 -2.06 -7.29
C ASP A 182 -18.62 -0.64 -7.12
N ASN A 183 -19.53 0.34 -7.21
CA ASN A 183 -19.25 1.75 -6.94
C ASN A 183 -19.10 2.06 -5.44
N ILE A 184 -18.60 1.11 -4.67
CA ILE A 184 -18.37 1.24 -3.24
C ILE A 184 -16.94 1.69 -3.00
N VAL A 185 -16.74 2.60 -2.06
CA VAL A 185 -15.40 3.05 -1.66
C VAL A 185 -14.65 1.88 -1.04
N SER A 186 -13.55 1.46 -1.67
CA SER A 186 -12.75 0.32 -1.22
C SER A 186 -11.84 0.64 -0.04
N LEU A 187 -11.53 1.92 0.17
CA LEU A 187 -10.75 2.41 1.29
C LEU A 187 -11.55 3.51 1.98
N ASP A 188 -11.93 3.26 3.21
CA ASP A 188 -12.60 4.22 4.06
C ASP A 188 -11.60 4.73 5.10
N ILE A 189 -11.21 5.98 4.95
CA ILE A 189 -10.33 6.67 5.88
C ILE A 189 -11.17 7.73 6.58
N ASP A 190 -11.26 7.65 7.90
CA ASP A 190 -11.98 8.63 8.71
C ASP A 190 -11.45 10.04 8.39
N ASN A 191 -12.36 10.99 8.20
CA ASN A 191 -12.01 12.39 7.93
C ASN A 191 -11.11 12.99 9.02
N LYS A 192 -11.17 12.48 10.24
CA LYS A 192 -10.27 12.85 11.34
C LYS A 192 -8.81 12.54 11.05
N CYS A 193 -8.51 11.59 10.14
CA CYS A 193 -7.14 11.34 9.68
C CYS A 193 -6.57 12.50 8.85
N PHE A 194 -7.42 13.40 8.37
CA PHE A 194 -7.05 14.53 7.52
C PHE A 194 -7.21 15.89 8.22
N SER A 195 -7.78 15.91 9.41
CA SER A 195 -8.07 17.12 10.17
C SER A 195 -6.94 17.52 11.11
N SER A 196 -5.75 17.69 10.59
CA SER A 196 -4.74 18.51 11.27
C SER A 196 -4.34 19.64 10.34
N GLN A 197 -5.19 20.64 10.26
CA GLN A 197 -4.69 21.98 10.01
C GLN A 197 -4.07 22.43 11.33
N ILE A 198 -2.76 22.52 11.34
CA ILE A 198 -2.00 23.35 12.28
C ILE A 198 -2.14 24.78 11.81
#